data_b4cef7b6b4734349816ad88a58176726
#
_entry.id   b4cef7b6b4734349816ad88a58176726
#
_cell.length_a   1.000
_cell.length_b   1.000
_cell.length_c   1.000
_cell.angle_alpha   90.00
_cell.angle_beta   90.00
_cell.angle_gamma   90.00
#
_symmetry.space_group_name_H-M   'P 1'
#
loop_
_entity.id
_entity.type
_entity.pdbx_description
1 polymer ?
#
loop_
_entity_poly.entity_id
_entity_poly.type
_entity_poly.pdbx_seq_one_letter_code
_entity_poly.pdbx_strand_id
1 'polypeptide(L)'
;RWTKKEIIDQELVKVKNLSKTFDDNFFTENSKNSVMAVDNVSFDIREGESFGLVGESGSGKSTIAKMIVNLYSPSTGEINFDNVCITKIKSNKEMMKFRKQIQMIFQDPYSSLNGRLKVKDIVAEPIKLHNPSISSKDLNDYIYDLLESVELSQQSADRYPHEFSGGQRQRISIARALATQP
;
A
#
# COMPACT_ATOMS: atom_id res chain seq x y z
N ARG A 1 0.30 -11.71 -18.70
CA ARG A 1 1.65 -12.29 -18.45
C ARG A 1 2.55 -11.16 -17.94
N TRP A 2 3.02 -11.29 -16.72
CA TRP A 2 4.00 -10.36 -16.15
C TRP A 2 5.34 -10.60 -16.86
N THR A 3 5.80 -9.64 -17.62
CA THR A 3 7.18 -9.66 -18.14
C THR A 3 8.09 -9.14 -17.05
N LYS A 4 9.15 -9.90 -16.74
CA LYS A 4 10.21 -9.44 -15.84
C LYS A 4 10.81 -8.16 -16.43
N LYS A 5 10.62 -7.02 -15.78
CA LYS A 5 11.33 -5.79 -16.16
C LYS A 5 12.81 -5.97 -15.84
N GLU A 6 13.66 -5.47 -16.73
CA GLU A 6 15.08 -5.34 -16.40
C GLU A 6 15.24 -4.35 -15.26
N ILE A 7 16.18 -4.64 -14.34
CA ILE A 7 16.52 -3.71 -13.26
C ILE A 7 17.21 -2.53 -13.93
N ILE A 8 16.61 -1.35 -13.84
CA ILE A 8 17.18 -0.10 -14.31
C ILE A 8 18.01 0.47 -13.17
N ASP A 9 19.21 0.97 -13.47
CA ASP A 9 20.10 1.59 -12.47
C ASP A 9 19.60 3.00 -12.07
N GLN A 10 18.30 3.09 -11.79
CA GLN A 10 17.62 4.28 -11.30
C GLN A 10 17.01 3.97 -9.94
N GLU A 11 17.38 4.77 -8.94
CA GLU A 11 16.78 4.69 -7.59
C GLU A 11 15.32 5.11 -7.65
N LEU A 12 14.39 4.16 -7.44
CA LEU A 12 12.95 4.44 -7.37
C LEU A 12 12.53 4.90 -5.97
N VAL A 13 13.02 4.21 -4.92
CA VAL A 13 12.78 4.59 -3.53
C VAL A 13 14.12 4.83 -2.86
N LYS A 14 14.27 5.98 -2.21
CA LYS A 14 15.45 6.31 -1.43
C LYS A 14 15.06 6.69 -0.01
N VAL A 15 15.51 5.92 0.96
CA VAL A 15 15.31 6.13 2.39
C VAL A 15 16.61 6.63 3.01
N LYS A 16 16.55 7.76 3.71
CA LYS A 16 17.75 8.38 4.35
C LYS A 16 17.51 8.67 5.82
N ASN A 17 18.35 8.11 6.68
CA ASN A 17 18.40 8.37 8.13
C ASN A 17 17.01 8.30 8.79
N LEU A 18 16.21 7.34 8.37
CA LEU A 18 14.81 7.21 8.76
C LEU A 18 14.70 6.73 10.20
N SER A 19 14.01 7.49 11.04
CA SER A 19 13.70 7.08 12.41
C SER A 19 12.23 7.31 12.72
N LYS A 20 11.67 6.45 13.57
CA LYS A 20 10.29 6.58 14.07
C LYS A 20 10.22 6.23 15.54
N THR A 21 9.77 7.19 16.32
CA THR A 21 9.39 7.03 17.72
C THR A 21 7.87 7.19 17.84
N PHE A 22 7.24 6.31 18.60
CA PHE A 22 5.85 6.44 19.00
C PHE A 22 5.79 6.87 20.47
N ASP A 23 5.10 7.97 20.73
CA ASP A 23 4.89 8.47 22.11
C ASP A 23 3.63 7.82 22.67
N ASP A 24 3.76 7.22 23.85
CA ASP A 24 2.65 6.58 24.57
C ASP A 24 1.92 7.62 25.44
N ASN A 25 1.30 8.61 24.76
CA ASN A 25 0.61 9.73 25.44
C ASN A 25 -0.80 9.38 25.94
N PHE A 26 -1.21 8.09 25.96
CA PHE A 26 -2.64 7.79 26.12
C PHE A 26 -3.09 7.50 27.57
N PHE A 27 -2.23 7.26 28.55
CA PHE A 27 -2.71 6.74 29.84
C PHE A 27 -2.16 7.32 31.15
N THR A 28 -1.09 8.12 31.17
CA THR A 28 -0.66 8.74 32.46
C THR A 28 0.17 10.00 32.26
N GLU A 29 -0.14 11.04 33.03
CA GLU A 29 0.58 12.34 33.04
C GLU A 29 2.05 12.25 33.48
N ASN A 30 2.58 11.07 33.86
CA ASN A 30 3.88 10.92 34.49
C ASN A 30 4.85 9.89 33.87
N SER A 31 4.53 9.23 32.77
CA SER A 31 5.50 8.33 32.11
C SER A 31 5.64 8.65 30.63
N LYS A 32 6.73 9.32 30.26
CA LYS A 32 7.21 9.45 28.88
C LYS A 32 7.79 8.11 28.41
N ASN A 33 6.94 7.11 28.21
CA ASN A 33 7.36 5.88 27.55
C ASN A 33 7.27 6.10 26.06
N SER A 34 8.36 6.52 25.45
CA SER A 34 8.48 6.56 23.99
C SER A 34 9.12 5.25 23.51
N VAL A 35 8.53 4.62 22.50
CA VAL A 35 9.07 3.42 21.86
C VAL A 35 9.70 3.81 20.54
N MET A 36 11.01 3.62 20.42
CA MET A 36 11.74 3.79 19.18
C MET A 36 11.51 2.54 18.32
N ALA A 37 10.67 2.64 17.29
CA ALA A 37 10.33 1.54 16.42
C ALA A 37 11.28 1.40 15.22
N VAL A 38 11.91 2.48 14.81
CA VAL A 38 12.90 2.52 13.71
C VAL A 38 13.98 3.52 14.11
N ASP A 39 15.25 3.13 13.97
CA ASP A 39 16.40 3.94 14.33
C ASP A 39 17.40 4.05 13.16
N ASN A 40 17.52 5.25 12.61
CA ASN A 40 18.53 5.68 11.64
C ASN A 40 18.75 4.72 10.46
N VAL A 41 17.67 4.27 9.81
CA VAL A 41 17.72 3.31 8.70
C VAL A 41 17.86 4.03 7.37
N SER A 42 18.78 3.55 6.52
CA SER A 42 18.99 4.06 5.15
C SER A 42 19.13 2.90 4.18
N PHE A 43 18.44 2.97 3.04
CA PHE A 43 18.55 2.03 1.91
C PHE A 43 17.92 2.62 0.67
N ASP A 44 18.22 2.02 -0.48
CA ASP A 44 17.65 2.39 -1.78
C ASP A 44 17.00 1.16 -2.42
N ILE A 45 15.94 1.37 -3.21
CA ILE A 45 15.29 0.36 -4.04
C ILE A 45 15.29 0.87 -5.48
N ARG A 46 15.77 0.03 -6.40
CA ARG A 46 15.84 0.38 -7.82
C ARG A 46 14.56 0.05 -8.56
N GLU A 47 14.34 0.68 -9.70
CA GLU A 47 13.20 0.35 -10.55
C GLU A 47 13.30 -1.11 -11.05
N GLY A 48 12.19 -1.87 -10.91
CA GLY A 48 12.13 -3.29 -11.28
C GLY A 48 12.77 -4.25 -10.28
N GLU A 49 13.34 -3.74 -9.17
CA GLU A 49 13.96 -4.56 -8.14
C GLU A 49 12.94 -5.23 -7.24
N SER A 50 13.22 -6.48 -6.82
CA SER A 50 12.52 -7.15 -5.72
C SER A 50 13.37 -7.02 -4.46
N PHE A 51 12.99 -6.09 -3.58
CA PHE A 51 13.70 -5.79 -2.34
C PHE A 51 13.09 -6.53 -1.15
N GLY A 52 13.91 -7.24 -0.36
CA GLY A 52 13.49 -7.96 0.84
C GLY A 52 13.95 -7.29 2.12
N LEU A 53 13.01 -6.92 3.01
CA LEU A 53 13.31 -6.43 4.36
C LEU A 53 13.12 -7.57 5.37
N VAL A 54 14.20 -8.05 5.97
CA VAL A 54 14.24 -9.20 6.87
C VAL A 54 14.62 -8.78 8.29
N GLY A 55 14.12 -9.48 9.29
CA GLY A 55 14.42 -9.24 10.71
C GLY A 55 13.38 -9.89 11.62
N GLU A 56 13.61 -9.87 12.92
CA GLU A 56 12.74 -10.45 13.93
C GLU A 56 11.38 -9.76 14.03
N SER A 57 10.40 -10.41 14.67
CA SER A 57 9.11 -9.77 14.94
C SER A 57 9.33 -8.56 15.86
N GLY A 58 8.67 -7.43 15.54
CA GLY A 58 8.85 -6.19 16.30
C GLY A 58 10.04 -5.32 15.87
N SER A 59 10.91 -5.77 14.94
CA SER A 59 12.09 -4.99 14.49
C SER A 59 11.79 -3.77 13.61
N GLY A 60 10.54 -3.33 13.49
CA GLY A 60 10.19 -2.10 12.76
C GLY A 60 9.89 -2.27 11.26
N LYS A 61 9.99 -3.47 10.66
CA LYS A 61 9.75 -3.70 9.22
C LYS A 61 8.42 -3.14 8.71
N SER A 62 7.34 -3.46 9.39
CA SER A 62 6.00 -2.98 9.02
C SER A 62 5.85 -1.47 9.21
N THR A 63 6.58 -0.89 10.17
CA THR A 63 6.64 0.56 10.39
C THR A 63 7.35 1.25 9.23
N ILE A 64 8.48 0.71 8.77
CA ILE A 64 9.19 1.21 7.58
C ILE A 64 8.27 1.15 6.36
N ALA A 65 7.65 0.00 6.09
CA ALA A 65 6.73 -0.15 4.95
C ALA A 65 5.58 0.87 5.00
N LYS A 66 4.97 1.08 6.18
CA LYS A 66 3.91 2.10 6.37
C LYS A 66 4.41 3.53 6.20
N MET A 67 5.67 3.82 6.53
CA MET A 67 6.27 5.13 6.27
C MET A 67 6.53 5.34 4.76
N ILE A 68 6.99 4.31 4.04
CA ILE A 68 7.22 4.39 2.59
C ILE A 68 5.92 4.71 1.84
N VAL A 69 4.77 4.13 2.24
CA VAL A 69 3.46 4.44 1.63
C VAL A 69 2.78 5.67 2.27
N ASN A 70 3.50 6.40 3.11
CA ASN A 70 3.03 7.62 3.80
C ASN A 70 1.76 7.43 4.65
N LEU A 71 1.62 6.25 5.28
CA LEU A 71 0.61 6.01 6.32
C LEU A 71 1.10 6.49 7.69
N TYR A 72 2.42 6.48 7.91
CA TYR A 72 3.06 7.06 9.08
C TYR A 72 4.06 8.13 8.63
N SER A 73 4.06 9.26 9.31
CA SER A 73 5.13 10.25 9.15
C SER A 73 6.35 9.81 9.96
N PRO A 74 7.57 9.88 9.43
CA PRO A 74 8.78 9.64 10.20
C PRO A 74 8.96 10.71 11.28
N SER A 75 9.68 10.38 12.35
CA SER A 75 10.14 11.36 13.36
C SER A 75 11.34 12.16 12.84
N THR A 76 12.25 11.49 12.15
CA THR A 76 13.39 12.11 11.44
C THR A 76 13.70 11.35 10.15
N GLY A 77 14.50 11.97 9.28
CA GLY A 77 14.89 11.39 7.99
C GLY A 77 13.94 11.74 6.86
N GLU A 78 14.26 11.23 5.68
CA GLU A 78 13.55 11.52 4.44
C GLU A 78 13.29 10.25 3.64
N ILE A 79 12.16 10.25 2.93
CA ILE A 79 11.83 9.22 1.96
C ILE A 79 11.56 9.92 0.63
N ASN A 80 12.30 9.54 -0.40
CA ASN A 80 12.10 9.99 -1.77
C ASN A 80 11.54 8.83 -2.60
N PHE A 81 10.52 9.11 -3.40
CA PHE A 81 9.94 8.21 -4.38
C PHE A 81 9.97 8.90 -5.74
N ASP A 82 10.61 8.28 -6.72
CA ASP A 82 10.79 8.85 -8.07
C ASP A 82 11.27 10.33 -8.01
N ASN A 83 12.33 10.59 -7.26
CA ASN A 83 12.92 11.92 -7.02
C ASN A 83 12.01 12.93 -6.28
N VAL A 84 10.83 12.53 -5.82
CA VAL A 84 9.92 13.36 -5.02
C VAL A 84 10.03 13.00 -3.55
N CYS A 85 10.35 13.98 -2.70
CA CYS A 85 10.38 13.79 -1.25
C CYS A 85 8.95 13.68 -0.69
N ILE A 86 8.50 12.45 -0.43
CA ILE A 86 7.12 12.18 0.00
C ILE A 86 6.79 12.72 1.38
N THR A 87 7.79 12.85 2.25
CA THR A 87 7.62 13.41 3.60
C THR A 87 7.34 14.91 3.58
N LYS A 88 7.60 15.59 2.46
CA LYS A 88 7.39 17.04 2.27
C LYS A 88 6.16 17.38 1.43
N ILE A 89 5.42 16.38 0.94
CA ILE A 89 4.18 16.62 0.18
C ILE A 89 3.12 17.24 1.09
N LYS A 90 2.70 18.45 0.76
CA LYS A 90 1.62 19.19 1.47
C LYS A 90 0.32 19.26 0.66
N SER A 91 0.42 19.14 -0.66
CA SER A 91 -0.71 19.25 -1.57
C SER A 91 -1.48 17.93 -1.64
N ASN A 92 -2.80 17.98 -1.42
CA ASN A 92 -3.67 16.81 -1.61
C ASN A 92 -3.58 16.25 -3.04
N LYS A 93 -3.42 17.11 -4.05
CA LYS A 93 -3.29 16.71 -5.45
C LYS A 93 -2.01 15.90 -5.70
N GLU A 94 -0.89 16.32 -5.12
CA GLU A 94 0.39 15.59 -5.22
C GLU A 94 0.32 14.27 -4.44
N MET A 95 -0.28 14.30 -3.24
CA MET A 95 -0.50 13.09 -2.45
C MET A 95 -1.38 12.07 -3.18
N MET A 96 -2.41 12.50 -3.89
CA MET A 96 -3.24 11.61 -4.72
C MET A 96 -2.46 11.00 -5.89
N LYS A 97 -1.57 11.77 -6.53
CA LYS A 97 -0.68 11.23 -7.58
C LYS A 97 0.27 10.17 -7.01
N PHE A 98 0.89 10.46 -5.88
CA PHE A 98 1.76 9.51 -5.18
C PHE A 98 1.01 8.21 -4.81
N ARG A 99 -0.16 8.33 -4.18
CA ARG A 99 -0.98 7.17 -3.79
C ARG A 99 -1.46 6.32 -4.96
N LYS A 100 -1.55 6.88 -6.17
CA LYS A 100 -1.84 6.11 -7.37
C LYS A 100 -0.68 5.20 -7.77
N GLN A 101 0.56 5.65 -7.59
CA GLN A 101 1.76 4.99 -8.04
C GLN A 101 2.30 3.94 -7.07
N ILE A 102 1.92 4.01 -5.79
CA ILE A 102 2.37 3.10 -4.75
C ILE A 102 1.18 2.49 -4.01
N GLN A 103 1.20 1.18 -3.83
CA GLN A 103 0.14 0.45 -3.15
C GLN A 103 0.72 -0.48 -2.09
N MET A 104 -0.05 -0.70 -1.03
CA MET A 104 0.31 -1.62 0.05
C MET A 104 -0.72 -2.74 0.17
N ILE A 105 -0.23 -3.98 0.21
CA ILE A 105 -1.05 -5.15 0.52
C ILE A 105 -0.76 -5.52 1.97
N PHE A 106 -1.80 -5.46 2.81
CA PHE A 106 -1.67 -5.78 4.24
C PHE A 106 -1.61 -7.29 4.48
N GLN A 107 -0.89 -7.68 5.53
CA GLN A 107 -0.73 -9.08 5.91
C GLN A 107 -2.06 -9.73 6.33
N ASP A 108 -2.94 -8.99 6.98
CA ASP A 108 -4.27 -9.46 7.38
C ASP A 108 -5.34 -9.01 6.37
N PRO A 109 -5.85 -9.92 5.53
CA PRO A 109 -6.89 -9.61 4.56
C PRO A 109 -8.27 -9.41 5.21
N TYR A 110 -8.48 -9.87 6.47
CA TYR A 110 -9.75 -9.71 7.16
C TYR A 110 -9.99 -8.25 7.56
N SER A 111 -8.99 -7.60 8.13
CA SER A 111 -9.10 -6.20 8.56
C SER A 111 -8.97 -5.22 7.39
N SER A 112 -8.40 -5.65 6.25
CA SER A 112 -8.13 -4.78 5.12
C SER A 112 -9.30 -4.59 4.15
N LEU A 113 -10.32 -5.48 4.17
CA LEU A 113 -11.49 -5.44 3.30
C LEU A 113 -12.74 -5.04 4.09
N ASN A 114 -13.52 -4.09 3.57
CA ASN A 114 -14.82 -3.76 4.15
C ASN A 114 -15.83 -4.88 3.86
N GLY A 115 -16.15 -5.69 4.88
CA GLY A 115 -17.07 -6.83 4.75
C GLY A 115 -18.52 -6.48 4.40
N ARG A 116 -18.89 -5.19 4.42
CA ARG A 116 -20.23 -4.70 4.06
C ARG A 116 -20.36 -4.35 2.57
N LEU A 117 -19.25 -4.31 1.84
CA LEU A 117 -19.22 -4.02 0.42
C LEU A 117 -19.06 -5.31 -0.39
N LYS A 118 -19.63 -5.36 -1.58
CA LYS A 118 -19.36 -6.42 -2.56
C LYS A 118 -17.94 -6.28 -3.10
N VAL A 119 -17.38 -7.39 -3.55
CA VAL A 119 -16.02 -7.42 -4.11
C VAL A 119 -15.84 -6.40 -5.23
N LYS A 120 -16.82 -6.28 -6.15
CA LYS A 120 -16.77 -5.27 -7.21
C LYS A 120 -16.67 -3.83 -6.68
N ASP A 121 -17.36 -3.51 -5.59
CA ASP A 121 -17.35 -2.17 -5.02
C ASP A 121 -16.00 -1.88 -4.34
N ILE A 122 -15.41 -2.88 -3.68
CA ILE A 122 -14.07 -2.79 -3.06
C ILE A 122 -12.99 -2.54 -4.12
N VAL A 123 -13.05 -3.25 -5.27
CA VAL A 123 -12.08 -3.10 -6.37
C VAL A 123 -12.35 -1.81 -7.15
N ALA A 124 -13.63 -1.39 -7.27
CA ALA A 124 -14.01 -0.15 -7.96
C ALA A 124 -13.58 1.12 -7.23
N GLU A 125 -13.46 1.09 -5.90
CA GLU A 125 -13.19 2.28 -5.08
C GLU A 125 -11.94 3.05 -5.55
N PRO A 126 -10.74 2.45 -5.65
CA PRO A 126 -9.56 3.16 -6.14
C PRO A 126 -9.66 3.58 -7.61
N ILE A 127 -10.37 2.82 -8.45
CA ILE A 127 -10.56 3.18 -9.86
C ILE A 127 -11.38 4.47 -9.97
N LYS A 128 -12.53 4.52 -9.30
CA LYS A 128 -13.42 5.71 -9.29
C LYS A 128 -12.74 6.94 -8.69
N LEU A 129 -11.92 6.72 -7.65
CA LEU A 129 -11.19 7.81 -7.01
C LEU A 129 -10.21 8.50 -7.97
N HIS A 130 -9.54 7.74 -8.82
CA HIS A 130 -8.54 8.24 -9.75
C HIS A 130 -9.08 8.52 -11.17
N ASN A 131 -10.24 7.96 -11.51
CA ASN A 131 -10.95 8.20 -12.78
C ASN A 131 -12.46 8.34 -12.53
N PRO A 132 -12.92 9.50 -12.02
CA PRO A 132 -14.34 9.72 -11.69
C PRO A 132 -15.28 9.67 -12.92
N SER A 133 -14.74 9.84 -14.12
CA SER A 133 -15.51 9.87 -15.37
C SER A 133 -15.60 8.52 -16.09
N ILE A 134 -15.09 7.44 -15.50
CA ILE A 134 -15.15 6.10 -16.11
C ILE A 134 -16.59 5.66 -16.34
N SER A 135 -16.90 5.12 -17.51
CA SER A 135 -18.22 4.58 -17.79
C SER A 135 -18.49 3.33 -16.95
N SER A 136 -19.77 3.06 -16.65
CA SER A 136 -20.15 1.84 -15.89
C SER A 136 -19.76 0.55 -16.62
N LYS A 137 -19.76 0.57 -17.95
CA LYS A 137 -19.33 -0.58 -18.76
C LYS A 137 -17.84 -0.81 -18.61
N ASP A 138 -17.01 0.20 -18.89
CA ASP A 138 -15.56 0.10 -18.83
C ASP A 138 -15.08 -0.24 -17.42
N LEU A 139 -15.75 0.28 -16.38
CA LEU A 139 -15.48 -0.06 -15.00
C LEU A 139 -15.71 -1.54 -14.71
N ASN A 140 -16.84 -2.10 -15.16
CA ASN A 140 -17.16 -3.52 -14.93
C ASN A 140 -16.18 -4.42 -15.69
N ASP A 141 -15.91 -4.12 -16.96
CA ASP A 141 -14.97 -4.87 -17.78
C ASP A 141 -13.57 -4.88 -17.09
N TYR A 142 -13.11 -3.74 -16.64
CA TYR A 142 -11.82 -3.62 -15.94
C TYR A 142 -11.79 -4.39 -14.60
N ILE A 143 -12.89 -4.36 -13.82
CA ILE A 143 -12.99 -5.15 -12.58
C ILE A 143 -12.92 -6.66 -12.89
N TYR A 144 -13.60 -7.13 -13.93
CA TYR A 144 -13.56 -8.53 -14.32
C TYR A 144 -12.17 -8.97 -14.72
N ASP A 145 -11.46 -8.18 -15.54
CA ASP A 145 -10.06 -8.44 -15.91
C ASP A 145 -9.14 -8.51 -14.69
N LEU A 146 -9.33 -7.61 -13.72
CA LEU A 146 -8.56 -7.63 -12.47
C LEU A 146 -8.83 -8.88 -11.64
N LEU A 147 -10.09 -9.30 -11.51
CA LEU A 147 -10.44 -10.52 -10.78
C LEU A 147 -9.84 -11.76 -11.46
N GLU A 148 -9.94 -11.86 -12.78
CA GLU A 148 -9.34 -12.96 -13.54
C GLU A 148 -7.81 -12.99 -13.41
N SER A 149 -7.16 -11.83 -13.38
CA SER A 149 -5.70 -11.73 -13.22
C SER A 149 -5.20 -12.30 -11.88
N VAL A 150 -6.07 -12.35 -10.88
CA VAL A 150 -5.79 -12.95 -9.57
C VAL A 150 -6.50 -14.32 -9.39
N GLU A 151 -6.90 -14.96 -10.48
CA GLU A 151 -7.56 -16.28 -10.52
C GLU A 151 -8.88 -16.34 -9.72
N LEU A 152 -9.66 -15.26 -9.77
CA LEU A 152 -11.04 -15.22 -9.29
C LEU A 152 -12.00 -15.11 -10.47
N SER A 153 -13.11 -15.83 -10.43
CA SER A 153 -14.13 -15.75 -11.48
C SER A 153 -14.87 -14.41 -11.45
N GLN A 154 -15.44 -13.99 -12.57
CA GLN A 154 -16.26 -12.78 -12.67
C GLN A 154 -17.48 -12.83 -11.71
N GLN A 155 -18.03 -14.01 -11.46
CA GLN A 155 -19.11 -14.21 -10.49
C GLN A 155 -18.73 -13.80 -9.05
N SER A 156 -17.43 -13.78 -8.75
CA SER A 156 -16.90 -13.30 -7.46
C SER A 156 -17.21 -11.83 -7.21
N ALA A 157 -17.44 -11.04 -8.26
CA ALA A 157 -17.69 -9.60 -8.17
C ALA A 157 -18.92 -9.26 -7.33
N ASP A 158 -19.98 -10.08 -7.39
CA ASP A 158 -21.25 -9.81 -6.69
C ASP A 158 -21.32 -10.38 -5.28
N ARG A 159 -20.28 -11.08 -4.83
CA ARG A 159 -20.19 -11.70 -3.51
C ARG A 159 -19.56 -10.76 -2.49
N TYR A 160 -19.73 -11.09 -1.21
CA TYR A 160 -19.15 -10.35 -0.08
C TYR A 160 -17.86 -11.01 0.42
N PRO A 161 -16.92 -10.25 1.01
CA PRO A 161 -15.66 -10.81 1.51
C PRO A 161 -15.80 -12.01 2.46
N HIS A 162 -16.83 -12.04 3.30
CA HIS A 162 -17.05 -13.13 4.25
C HIS A 162 -17.40 -14.49 3.58
N GLU A 163 -17.79 -14.49 2.30
CA GLU A 163 -18.07 -15.69 1.53
C GLU A 163 -16.82 -16.34 0.91
N PHE A 164 -15.63 -15.78 1.16
CA PHE A 164 -14.38 -16.22 0.59
C PHE A 164 -13.43 -16.79 1.66
N SER A 165 -12.56 -17.73 1.25
CA SER A 165 -11.46 -18.20 2.07
C SER A 165 -10.41 -17.09 2.32
N GLY A 166 -9.52 -17.27 3.31
CA GLY A 166 -8.45 -16.31 3.58
C GLY A 166 -7.56 -16.03 2.36
N GLY A 167 -7.18 -17.08 1.61
CA GLY A 167 -6.39 -16.94 0.39
C GLY A 167 -7.13 -16.19 -0.72
N GLN A 168 -8.44 -16.42 -0.89
CA GLN A 168 -9.25 -15.69 -1.86
C GLN A 168 -9.42 -14.21 -1.45
N ARG A 169 -9.58 -13.90 -0.17
CA ARG A 169 -9.58 -12.50 0.32
C ARG A 169 -8.25 -11.80 0.07
N GLN A 170 -7.13 -12.52 0.22
CA GLN A 170 -5.82 -11.97 -0.16
C GLN A 170 -5.77 -11.63 -1.64
N ARG A 171 -6.30 -12.47 -2.53
CA ARG A 171 -6.40 -12.20 -3.97
C ARG A 171 -7.28 -10.99 -4.27
N ILE A 172 -8.40 -10.80 -3.55
CA ILE A 172 -9.23 -9.58 -3.66
C ILE A 172 -8.42 -8.34 -3.25
N SER A 173 -7.64 -8.41 -2.16
CA SER A 173 -6.76 -7.32 -1.74
C SER A 173 -5.69 -6.99 -2.77
N ILE A 174 -5.14 -8.01 -3.45
CA ILE A 174 -4.19 -7.83 -4.56
C ILE A 174 -4.89 -7.17 -5.76
N ALA A 175 -6.08 -7.63 -6.16
CA ALA A 175 -6.85 -7.03 -7.25
C ALA A 175 -7.15 -5.55 -6.98
N ARG A 176 -7.55 -5.19 -5.75
CA ARG A 176 -7.75 -3.80 -5.32
C ARG A 176 -6.47 -2.97 -5.44
N ALA A 177 -5.32 -3.52 -5.04
CA ALA A 177 -4.04 -2.82 -5.14
C ALA A 177 -3.62 -2.61 -6.61
N LEU A 178 -3.85 -3.59 -7.49
CA LEU A 178 -3.55 -3.50 -8.92
C LEU A 178 -4.48 -2.54 -9.67
N ALA A 179 -5.61 -2.17 -9.09
CA ALA A 179 -6.65 -1.35 -9.73
C ALA A 179 -6.17 0.06 -10.14
N THR A 180 -5.14 0.58 -9.48
CA THR A 180 -4.52 1.87 -9.84
C THR A 180 -3.38 1.74 -10.85
N GLN A 181 -2.98 0.53 -11.24
CA GLN A 181 -1.80 0.25 -12.07
C GLN A 181 -0.52 0.86 -11.47
N PRO A 182 -0.19 0.50 -10.22
CA PRO A 182 0.94 1.11 -9.50
C PRO A 182 2.28 0.73 -10.11
#